data_a6b30fda1a051a63eccd75e1c43230ab
#
_entry.id   a6b30fda1a051a63eccd75e1c43230ab
#
_cell.length_a   1.000
_cell.length_b   1.000
_cell.length_c   1.000
_cell.angle_alpha   90.00
_cell.angle_beta   90.00
_cell.angle_gamma   90.00
#
_symmetry.space_group_name_H-M   'P 1'
#
loop_
_entity.id
_entity.type
_entity.pdbx_description
1 polymer ?
#
loop_
_entity_poly.entity_id
_entity_poly.type
_entity_poly.pdbx_seq_one_letter_code
_entity_poly.pdbx_strand_id
1 'polypeptide(L)'
;PKPSSAASDVYKRQLQGYVTGAARMPFEEQMDRMTAYVRKINDWALCDSPCSGFKFVRKHREEVWAFLQPYLYSGEVFSQRFAVVMLLAHFVTDDFIDRVLEACAAVRPSGYYASMAVAWAVSVCFAKYPEKTRPLLAGGRLDDETQNKAIQKIVDSFRVAEWDKSWVRTLRRPKERKS
;
A
#
# COMPACT_ATOMS: atom_id res chain seq x y z
N PRO A 1 34.19 -7.50 -2.42
CA PRO A 1 33.38 -8.72 -2.24
C PRO A 1 32.32 -8.80 -3.35
N LYS A 2 32.25 -9.94 -4.03
CA LYS A 2 31.17 -10.18 -5.01
C LYS A 2 29.84 -10.16 -4.22
N PRO A 3 28.80 -9.43 -4.69
CA PRO A 3 27.48 -9.54 -4.07
C PRO A 3 27.05 -11.01 -4.11
N SER A 4 26.41 -11.47 -3.03
CA SER A 4 25.87 -12.83 -3.00
C SER A 4 24.93 -13.02 -4.19
N SER A 5 24.84 -14.23 -4.74
CA SER A 5 23.92 -14.52 -5.86
C SER A 5 22.48 -14.09 -5.55
N ALA A 6 22.03 -14.25 -4.29
CA ALA A 6 20.73 -13.82 -3.83
C ALA A 6 20.51 -12.29 -3.91
N ALA A 7 21.49 -11.48 -3.50
CA ALA A 7 21.41 -10.01 -3.63
C ALA A 7 21.38 -9.57 -5.09
N SER A 8 22.15 -10.25 -5.96
CA SER A 8 22.12 -10.01 -7.41
C SER A 8 20.75 -10.32 -8.01
N ASP A 9 20.08 -11.38 -7.55
CA ASP A 9 18.76 -11.78 -8.07
C ASP A 9 17.66 -10.83 -7.60
N VAL A 10 17.69 -10.35 -6.36
CA VAL A 10 16.76 -9.31 -5.87
C VAL A 10 16.92 -8.04 -6.70
N TYR A 11 18.17 -7.60 -6.94
CA TYR A 11 18.43 -6.41 -7.75
C TYR A 11 17.93 -6.55 -9.20
N LYS A 12 18.13 -7.69 -9.85
CA LYS A 12 17.63 -7.96 -11.22
C LYS A 12 16.09 -7.92 -11.27
N ARG A 13 15.41 -8.51 -10.28
CA ARG A 13 13.94 -8.47 -10.19
C ARG A 13 13.43 -7.06 -9.95
N GLN A 14 14.10 -6.28 -9.10
CA GLN A 14 13.76 -4.88 -8.87
C GLN A 14 13.91 -4.05 -10.15
N LEU A 15 14.98 -4.22 -10.91
CA LEU A 15 15.16 -3.61 -12.23
C LEU A 15 14.04 -4.01 -13.21
N GLN A 16 13.61 -5.27 -13.20
CA GLN A 16 12.49 -5.72 -14.02
C GLN A 16 11.20 -4.93 -13.69
N GLY A 17 10.92 -4.71 -12.43
CA GLY A 17 9.78 -3.89 -12.00
C GLY A 17 9.88 -2.45 -12.51
N TYR A 18 11.03 -1.82 -12.39
CA TYR A 18 11.25 -0.46 -12.90
C TYR A 18 11.10 -0.38 -14.42
N VAL A 19 11.67 -1.34 -15.16
CA VAL A 19 11.55 -1.41 -16.62
C VAL A 19 10.09 -1.58 -17.02
N THR A 20 9.34 -2.44 -16.32
CA THR A 20 7.91 -2.65 -16.56
C THR A 20 7.11 -1.34 -16.39
N GLY A 21 7.45 -0.55 -15.38
CA GLY A 21 6.78 0.73 -15.12
C GLY A 21 7.16 1.86 -16.07
N ALA A 22 8.38 1.84 -16.61
CA ALA A 22 8.94 2.92 -17.44
C ALA A 22 8.77 2.70 -18.94
N ALA A 23 8.65 1.45 -19.39
CA ALA A 23 8.60 1.12 -20.82
C ALA A 23 7.31 1.64 -21.47
N ARG A 24 7.46 2.25 -22.65
CA ARG A 24 6.33 2.66 -23.49
C ARG A 24 5.87 1.47 -24.33
N MET A 25 4.70 0.94 -24.02
CA MET A 25 4.09 -0.20 -24.70
C MET A 25 2.57 -0.11 -24.63
N PRO A 26 1.80 -0.88 -25.41
CA PRO A 26 0.35 -0.96 -25.30
C PRO A 26 -0.08 -1.34 -23.86
N PHE A 27 -1.26 -0.90 -23.47
CA PHE A 27 -1.78 -1.11 -22.10
C PHE A 27 -1.89 -2.60 -21.76
N GLU A 28 -2.37 -3.42 -22.68
CA GLU A 28 -2.49 -4.87 -22.50
C GLU A 28 -1.13 -5.50 -22.17
N GLU A 29 -0.08 -5.12 -22.90
CA GLU A 29 1.29 -5.62 -22.63
C GLU A 29 1.80 -5.14 -21.26
N GLN A 30 1.47 -3.89 -20.85
CA GLN A 30 1.82 -3.39 -19.53
C GLN A 30 1.13 -4.21 -18.42
N MET A 31 -0.14 -4.57 -18.61
CA MET A 31 -0.90 -5.41 -17.66
C MET A 31 -0.35 -6.83 -17.58
N ASP A 32 0.01 -7.44 -18.71
CA ASP A 32 0.63 -8.78 -18.74
C ASP A 32 1.96 -8.78 -18.00
N ARG A 33 2.81 -7.79 -18.24
CA ARG A 33 4.09 -7.65 -17.55
C ARG A 33 3.92 -7.38 -16.06
N MET A 34 2.96 -6.55 -15.67
CA MET A 34 2.63 -6.30 -14.27
C MET A 34 2.15 -7.59 -13.60
N THR A 35 1.27 -8.35 -14.24
CA THR A 35 0.78 -9.65 -13.75
C THR A 35 1.92 -10.64 -13.55
N ALA A 36 2.83 -10.74 -14.52
CA ALA A 36 4.01 -11.60 -14.42
C ALA A 36 4.98 -11.13 -13.32
N TYR A 37 5.03 -9.83 -13.06
CA TYR A 37 5.88 -9.25 -12.02
C TYR A 37 5.33 -9.53 -10.62
N VAL A 38 4.03 -9.35 -10.40
CA VAL A 38 3.38 -9.59 -9.09
C VAL A 38 3.69 -10.97 -8.54
N ARG A 39 3.69 -12.00 -9.40
CA ARG A 39 4.01 -13.39 -9.02
C ARG A 39 5.43 -13.59 -8.50
N LYS A 40 6.33 -12.62 -8.73
CA LYS A 40 7.74 -12.67 -8.31
C LYS A 40 8.00 -11.87 -7.04
N ILE A 41 7.02 -11.13 -6.55
CA ILE A 41 7.14 -10.32 -5.34
C ILE A 41 7.09 -11.23 -4.12
N ASN A 42 8.21 -11.33 -3.43
CA ASN A 42 8.35 -12.09 -2.18
C ASN A 42 9.12 -11.29 -1.11
N ASP A 43 9.30 -9.98 -1.36
CA ASP A 43 10.00 -9.05 -0.49
C ASP A 43 9.41 -7.64 -0.65
N TRP A 44 9.45 -6.84 0.41
CA TRP A 44 8.93 -5.48 0.39
C TRP A 44 9.69 -4.54 -0.56
N ALA A 45 11.01 -4.74 -0.74
CA ALA A 45 11.81 -3.92 -1.65
C ALA A 45 11.46 -4.18 -3.12
N LEU A 46 11.04 -5.41 -3.46
CA LEU A 46 10.51 -5.75 -4.78
C LEU A 46 9.11 -5.17 -5.00
N CYS A 47 8.37 -4.91 -3.93
CA CYS A 47 7.00 -4.38 -4.01
C CYS A 47 7.00 -2.85 -4.13
N ASP A 48 7.54 -2.15 -3.15
CA ASP A 48 7.23 -0.74 -2.88
C ASP A 48 7.75 0.21 -3.96
N SER A 49 9.02 0.11 -4.28
CA SER A 49 9.66 1.03 -5.22
C SER A 49 9.17 0.85 -6.66
N PRO A 50 9.08 -0.38 -7.22
CA PRO A 50 8.57 -0.59 -8.57
C PRO A 50 7.10 -0.19 -8.73
N CYS A 51 6.24 -0.44 -7.73
CA CYS A 51 4.83 -0.05 -7.78
C CYS A 51 4.64 1.46 -8.00
N SER A 52 5.46 2.29 -7.37
CA SER A 52 5.44 3.74 -7.57
C SER A 52 5.81 4.14 -9.00
N GLY A 53 6.54 3.28 -9.72
CA GLY A 53 6.98 3.46 -11.10
C GLY A 53 5.93 3.16 -12.16
N PHE A 54 4.82 2.50 -11.85
CA PHE A 54 3.77 2.14 -12.82
C PHE A 54 2.91 3.35 -13.24
N LYS A 55 3.55 4.34 -13.88
CA LYS A 55 2.91 5.62 -14.23
C LYS A 55 1.73 5.48 -15.18
N PHE A 56 1.66 4.43 -15.98
CA PHE A 56 0.56 4.15 -16.90
C PHE A 56 -0.80 4.00 -16.16
N VAL A 57 -0.78 3.57 -14.91
CA VAL A 57 -1.96 3.45 -14.05
C VAL A 57 -2.80 4.73 -14.03
N ARG A 58 -2.16 5.90 -14.09
CA ARG A 58 -2.86 7.19 -14.04
C ARG A 58 -3.85 7.41 -15.19
N LYS A 59 -3.62 6.74 -16.32
CA LYS A 59 -4.49 6.82 -17.52
C LYS A 59 -5.52 5.69 -17.55
N HIS A 60 -5.36 4.65 -16.75
CA HIS A 60 -6.14 3.40 -16.76
C HIS A 60 -6.58 3.01 -15.35
N ARG A 61 -7.02 4.00 -14.55
CA ARG A 61 -7.31 3.76 -13.12
C ARG A 61 -8.42 2.76 -12.90
N GLU A 62 -9.51 2.81 -13.68
CA GLU A 62 -10.63 1.90 -13.46
C GLU A 62 -10.26 0.46 -13.80
N GLU A 63 -9.55 0.24 -14.90
CA GLU A 63 -9.11 -1.10 -15.32
C GLU A 63 -8.10 -1.67 -14.30
N VAL A 64 -7.16 -0.85 -13.85
CA VAL A 64 -6.18 -1.28 -12.84
C VAL A 64 -6.85 -1.44 -11.47
N TRP A 65 -7.82 -0.62 -11.10
CA TRP A 65 -8.61 -0.82 -9.88
C TRP A 65 -9.27 -2.21 -9.87
N ALA A 66 -9.94 -2.58 -10.96
CA ALA A 66 -10.57 -3.89 -11.11
C ALA A 66 -9.54 -5.03 -11.02
N PHE A 67 -8.38 -4.85 -11.66
CA PHE A 67 -7.26 -5.82 -11.59
C PHE A 67 -6.74 -6.03 -10.15
N LEU A 68 -6.72 -4.99 -9.31
CA LEU A 68 -6.20 -5.07 -7.94
C LEU A 68 -7.13 -5.81 -6.96
N GLN A 69 -8.44 -5.92 -7.26
CA GLN A 69 -9.41 -6.48 -6.32
C GLN A 69 -9.06 -7.90 -5.83
N PRO A 70 -8.74 -8.88 -6.68
CA PRO A 70 -8.39 -10.22 -6.21
C PRO A 70 -7.12 -10.24 -5.35
N TYR A 71 -6.18 -9.33 -5.55
CA TYR A 71 -4.96 -9.23 -4.74
C TYR A 71 -5.23 -8.62 -3.35
N LEU A 72 -6.12 -7.63 -3.26
CA LEU A 72 -6.52 -7.00 -1.99
C LEU A 72 -7.11 -8.02 -1.00
N TYR A 73 -7.88 -8.98 -1.52
CA TYR A 73 -8.58 -9.97 -0.70
C TYR A 73 -7.94 -11.36 -0.76
N SER A 74 -6.75 -11.47 -1.33
CA SER A 74 -5.99 -12.73 -1.31
C SER A 74 -5.49 -13.04 0.11
N GLY A 75 -5.27 -14.32 0.43
CA GLY A 75 -4.60 -14.74 1.66
C GLY A 75 -3.08 -14.55 1.63
N GLU A 76 -2.51 -14.05 0.54
CA GLU A 76 -1.08 -13.97 0.29
C GLU A 76 -0.52 -12.60 0.71
N VAL A 77 0.45 -12.59 1.62
CA VAL A 77 1.02 -11.38 2.26
C VAL A 77 1.51 -10.36 1.22
N PHE A 78 2.31 -10.80 0.26
CA PHE A 78 2.92 -9.88 -0.72
C PHE A 78 1.96 -9.51 -1.86
N SER A 79 0.98 -10.33 -2.17
CA SER A 79 -0.13 -9.98 -3.07
C SER A 79 -0.97 -8.86 -2.48
N GLN A 80 -1.35 -8.98 -1.21
CA GLN A 80 -2.06 -7.90 -0.49
C GLN A 80 -1.21 -6.63 -0.40
N ARG A 81 0.08 -6.77 -0.02
CA ARG A 81 1.00 -5.63 0.03
C ARG A 81 1.09 -4.92 -1.31
N PHE A 82 1.28 -5.66 -2.41
CA PHE A 82 1.30 -5.11 -3.76
C PHE A 82 0.06 -4.28 -4.06
N ALA A 83 -1.13 -4.86 -3.86
CA ALA A 83 -2.37 -4.16 -4.15
C ALA A 83 -2.52 -2.88 -3.31
N VAL A 84 -2.25 -2.94 -2.00
CA VAL A 84 -2.35 -1.76 -1.12
C VAL A 84 -1.31 -0.70 -1.48
N VAL A 85 -0.07 -1.08 -1.82
CA VAL A 85 0.97 -0.14 -2.25
C VAL A 85 0.59 0.53 -3.59
N MET A 86 -0.04 -0.21 -4.51
CA MET A 86 -0.61 0.37 -5.72
C MET A 86 -1.70 1.40 -5.41
N LEU A 87 -2.59 1.11 -4.44
CA LEU A 87 -3.62 2.08 -4.02
C LEU A 87 -2.98 3.36 -3.50
N LEU A 88 -2.03 3.27 -2.58
CA LEU A 88 -1.41 4.47 -2.00
C LEU A 88 -0.58 5.28 -3.02
N ALA A 89 0.02 4.62 -4.01
CA ALA A 89 0.88 5.28 -5.00
C ALA A 89 0.09 5.99 -6.12
N HIS A 90 -1.08 5.44 -6.50
CA HIS A 90 -1.77 5.87 -7.72
C HIS A 90 -3.23 6.29 -7.53
N PHE A 91 -3.87 5.92 -6.40
CA PHE A 91 -5.31 6.10 -6.21
C PHE A 91 -5.68 7.05 -5.06
N VAL A 92 -4.72 7.62 -4.34
CA VAL A 92 -5.01 8.64 -3.32
C VAL A 92 -5.26 9.98 -4.04
N THR A 93 -6.43 10.08 -4.69
CA THR A 93 -6.92 11.21 -5.51
C THR A 93 -8.36 11.53 -5.14
N ASP A 94 -8.86 12.71 -5.55
CA ASP A 94 -10.22 13.16 -5.23
C ASP A 94 -11.29 12.15 -5.66
N ASP A 95 -11.11 11.54 -6.85
CA ASP A 95 -12.07 10.59 -7.44
C ASP A 95 -12.06 9.22 -6.77
N PHE A 96 -10.94 8.82 -6.14
CA PHE A 96 -10.75 7.46 -5.62
C PHE A 96 -10.60 7.38 -4.10
N ILE A 97 -10.40 8.49 -3.41
CA ILE A 97 -10.08 8.47 -1.97
C ILE A 97 -11.10 7.67 -1.14
N ASP A 98 -12.39 7.82 -1.40
CA ASP A 98 -13.43 7.13 -0.65
C ASP A 98 -13.36 5.61 -0.90
N ARG A 99 -13.12 5.18 -2.14
CA ARG A 99 -12.90 3.77 -2.50
C ARG A 99 -11.63 3.20 -1.86
N VAL A 100 -10.55 3.98 -1.80
CA VAL A 100 -9.29 3.56 -1.14
C VAL A 100 -9.50 3.36 0.36
N LEU A 101 -10.20 4.27 1.03
CA LEU A 101 -10.50 4.14 2.46
C LEU A 101 -11.38 2.91 2.75
N GLU A 102 -12.40 2.66 1.91
CA GLU A 102 -13.23 1.46 2.01
C GLU A 102 -12.40 0.17 1.80
N ALA A 103 -11.52 0.15 0.80
CA ALA A 103 -10.62 -0.98 0.58
C ALA A 103 -9.71 -1.22 1.79
N CYS A 104 -9.09 -0.17 2.35
CA CYS A 104 -8.27 -0.27 3.56
C CYS A 104 -9.05 -0.81 4.76
N ALA A 105 -10.33 -0.44 4.90
CA ALA A 105 -11.21 -0.92 5.97
C ALA A 105 -11.64 -2.39 5.77
N ALA A 106 -11.78 -2.83 4.53
CA ALA A 106 -12.26 -4.16 4.18
C ALA A 106 -11.15 -5.22 4.16
N VAL A 107 -9.91 -4.83 3.84
CA VAL A 107 -8.76 -5.75 3.83
C VAL A 107 -8.55 -6.34 5.22
N ARG A 108 -8.38 -7.66 5.26
CA ARG A 108 -7.91 -8.38 6.45
C ARG A 108 -6.45 -8.77 6.22
N PRO A 109 -5.49 -8.05 6.83
CA PRO A 109 -4.08 -8.27 6.55
C PRO A 109 -3.65 -9.70 6.92
N SER A 110 -3.05 -10.41 5.96
CA SER A 110 -2.58 -11.79 6.14
C SER A 110 -1.22 -11.89 6.84
N GLY A 111 -0.71 -10.82 7.42
CA GLY A 111 0.54 -10.79 8.18
C GLY A 111 1.16 -9.40 8.29
N TYR A 112 2.33 -9.34 8.91
CA TYR A 112 3.02 -8.10 9.24
C TYR A 112 3.19 -7.15 8.06
N TYR A 113 3.68 -7.62 6.91
CA TYR A 113 3.95 -6.75 5.76
C TYR A 113 2.68 -6.22 5.09
N ALA A 114 1.60 -7.00 5.10
CA ALA A 114 0.28 -6.54 4.63
C ALA A 114 -0.32 -5.49 5.57
N SER A 115 -0.29 -5.72 6.89
CA SER A 115 -0.72 -4.77 7.91
C SER A 115 0.07 -3.45 7.83
N MET A 116 1.39 -3.52 7.63
CA MET A 116 2.22 -2.33 7.46
C MET A 116 1.88 -1.54 6.20
N ALA A 117 1.49 -2.21 5.10
CA ALA A 117 1.06 -1.54 3.88
C ALA A 117 -0.27 -0.81 4.08
N VAL A 118 -1.27 -1.46 4.72
CA VAL A 118 -2.55 -0.82 5.05
C VAL A 118 -2.33 0.39 5.95
N ALA A 119 -1.53 0.25 7.01
CA ALA A 119 -1.20 1.35 7.91
C ALA A 119 -0.51 2.52 7.17
N TRP A 120 0.36 2.22 6.23
CA TRP A 120 1.01 3.24 5.39
C TRP A 120 0.01 3.92 4.46
N ALA A 121 -0.85 3.16 3.77
CA ALA A 121 -1.89 3.72 2.92
C ALA A 121 -2.81 4.66 3.69
N VAL A 122 -3.29 4.26 4.87
CA VAL A 122 -4.12 5.09 5.74
C VAL A 122 -3.38 6.36 6.16
N SER A 123 -2.08 6.29 6.48
CA SER A 123 -1.30 7.49 6.84
C SER A 123 -1.12 8.46 5.67
N VAL A 124 -0.96 7.96 4.44
CA VAL A 124 -0.89 8.78 3.22
C VAL A 124 -2.25 9.41 2.93
N CYS A 125 -3.35 8.64 3.08
CA CYS A 125 -4.71 9.17 2.96
C CYS A 125 -4.95 10.29 3.98
N PHE A 126 -4.56 10.09 5.24
CA PHE A 126 -4.73 11.09 6.29
C PHE A 126 -3.93 12.37 5.98
N ALA A 127 -2.68 12.25 5.56
CA ALA A 127 -1.85 13.41 5.25
C ALA A 127 -2.41 14.26 4.09
N LYS A 128 -3.16 13.66 3.17
CA LYS A 128 -3.72 14.36 2.01
C LYS A 128 -5.21 14.72 2.17
N TYR A 129 -5.97 13.84 2.83
CA TYR A 129 -7.42 13.95 3.02
C TYR A 129 -7.81 13.66 4.47
N PRO A 130 -7.39 14.50 5.45
CA PRO A 130 -7.61 14.24 6.87
C PRO A 130 -9.11 14.07 7.18
N GLU A 131 -9.97 14.97 6.69
CA GLU A 131 -11.40 14.94 6.99
C GLU A 131 -12.09 13.66 6.49
N LYS A 132 -11.71 13.15 5.32
CA LYS A 132 -12.24 11.89 4.79
C LYS A 132 -11.69 10.67 5.52
N THR A 133 -10.48 10.75 6.07
CA THR A 133 -9.81 9.61 6.73
C THR A 133 -10.19 9.50 8.22
N ARG A 134 -10.58 10.61 8.88
CA ARG A 134 -10.98 10.62 10.29
C ARG A 134 -12.05 9.58 10.64
N PRO A 135 -13.15 9.40 9.86
CA PRO A 135 -14.17 8.40 10.16
C PRO A 135 -13.64 6.97 10.17
N LEU A 136 -12.68 6.64 9.30
CA LEU A 136 -12.04 5.32 9.29
C LEU A 136 -11.29 5.06 10.59
N LEU A 137 -10.47 6.02 11.05
CA LEU A 137 -9.67 5.90 12.27
C LEU A 137 -10.53 5.88 13.54
N ALA A 138 -11.60 6.68 13.60
CA ALA A 138 -12.51 6.75 14.75
C ALA A 138 -13.51 5.58 14.80
N GLY A 139 -13.87 5.03 13.64
CA GLY A 139 -14.96 4.06 13.50
C GLY A 139 -14.61 2.60 13.84
N GLY A 140 -13.40 2.29 14.29
CA GLY A 140 -13.05 0.94 14.73
C GLY A 140 -12.98 -0.12 13.62
N ARG A 141 -12.81 0.29 12.37
CA ARG A 141 -12.88 -0.60 11.19
C ARG A 141 -11.56 -1.31 10.87
N LEU A 142 -10.45 -0.85 11.45
CA LEU A 142 -9.14 -1.50 11.35
C LEU A 142 -8.94 -2.42 12.55
N ASP A 143 -8.13 -3.49 12.40
CA ASP A 143 -7.64 -4.24 13.55
C ASP A 143 -6.68 -3.38 14.40
N ASP A 144 -6.50 -3.75 15.68
CA ASP A 144 -5.77 -2.94 16.65
C ASP A 144 -4.30 -2.72 16.26
N GLU A 145 -3.68 -3.73 15.68
CA GLU A 145 -2.28 -3.65 15.25
C GLU A 145 -2.13 -2.68 14.08
N THR A 146 -2.97 -2.81 13.05
CA THR A 146 -2.99 -1.93 11.88
C THR A 146 -3.36 -0.50 12.28
N GLN A 147 -4.36 -0.32 13.16
CA GLN A 147 -4.75 0.98 13.72
C GLN A 147 -3.55 1.68 14.38
N ASN A 148 -2.89 1.00 15.31
CA ASN A 148 -1.78 1.58 16.06
C ASN A 148 -0.58 1.90 15.16
N LYS A 149 -0.31 1.08 14.15
CA LYS A 149 0.73 1.34 13.14
C LYS A 149 0.38 2.57 12.27
N ALA A 150 -0.88 2.70 11.84
CA ALA A 150 -1.34 3.86 11.08
C ALA A 150 -1.19 5.14 11.89
N ILE A 151 -1.61 5.15 13.15
CA ILE A 151 -1.43 6.26 14.08
C ILE A 151 0.04 6.63 14.23
N GLN A 152 0.93 5.64 14.42
CA GLN A 152 2.35 5.92 14.54
C GLN A 152 2.90 6.60 13.28
N LYS A 153 2.56 6.08 12.09
CA LYS A 153 3.01 6.70 10.82
C LYS A 153 2.46 8.11 10.60
N ILE A 154 1.22 8.39 11.03
CA ILE A 154 0.64 9.74 10.98
C ILE A 154 1.40 10.68 11.91
N VAL A 155 1.69 10.25 13.13
CA VAL A 155 2.45 11.03 14.13
C VAL A 155 3.87 11.32 13.65
N ASP A 156 4.53 10.38 12.99
CA ASP A 156 5.90 10.53 12.47
C ASP A 156 5.96 11.37 11.18
N SER A 157 4.81 11.66 10.56
CA SER A 157 4.75 12.40 9.30
C SER A 157 4.99 13.90 9.50
N PHE A 158 5.93 14.48 8.73
CA PHE A 158 6.14 15.92 8.67
C PHE A 158 5.03 16.68 7.92
N ARG A 159 4.12 15.95 7.23
CA ARG A 159 3.02 16.54 6.44
C ARG A 159 1.74 16.73 7.24
N VAL A 160 1.70 16.26 8.47
CA VAL A 160 0.52 16.30 9.34
C VAL A 160 0.72 17.35 10.43
N ALA A 161 -0.27 18.20 10.62
CA ALA A 161 -0.26 19.26 11.63
C ALA A 161 -0.28 18.68 13.06
N GLU A 162 0.31 19.38 14.01
CA GLU A 162 0.47 18.85 15.39
C GLU A 162 -0.88 18.64 16.10
N TRP A 163 -1.89 19.46 15.82
CA TRP A 163 -3.22 19.27 16.37
C TRP A 163 -3.88 17.97 15.88
N ASP A 164 -3.66 17.60 14.60
CA ASP A 164 -4.08 16.32 14.05
C ASP A 164 -3.36 15.15 14.70
N LYS A 165 -2.05 15.27 14.90
CA LYS A 165 -1.25 14.25 15.60
C LYS A 165 -1.74 14.05 17.04
N SER A 166 -2.09 15.13 17.72
CA SER A 166 -2.66 15.07 19.07
C SER A 166 -3.99 14.32 19.07
N TRP A 167 -4.85 14.60 18.12
CA TRP A 167 -6.13 13.91 17.98
C TRP A 167 -5.94 12.42 17.67
N VAL A 168 -5.12 12.01 16.70
CA VAL A 168 -4.95 10.59 16.38
C VAL A 168 -4.32 9.81 17.53
N ARG A 169 -3.47 10.42 18.36
CA ARG A 169 -2.91 9.78 19.57
C ARG A 169 -4.00 9.31 20.53
N THR A 170 -5.14 10.01 20.63
CA THR A 170 -6.28 9.63 21.48
C THR A 170 -6.99 8.36 21.01
N LEU A 171 -6.80 7.97 19.74
CA LEU A 171 -7.41 6.80 19.13
C LEU A 171 -6.56 5.53 19.24
N ARG A 172 -5.42 5.58 19.94
CA ARG A 172 -4.57 4.39 20.17
C ARG A 172 -5.33 3.37 20.99
N ARG A 173 -5.20 2.11 20.58
CA ARG A 173 -5.80 0.99 21.27
C ARG A 173 -4.78 0.31 22.17
N PRO A 174 -5.22 -0.27 23.31
CA PRO A 174 -4.34 -1.04 24.18
C PRO A 174 -3.66 -2.16 23.38
N LYS A 175 -2.37 -2.39 23.65
CA LYS A 175 -1.72 -3.60 23.14
C LYS A 175 -2.28 -4.80 23.89
N GLU A 176 -2.79 -5.80 23.17
CA GLU A 176 -3.06 -7.08 23.81
C GLU A 176 -1.80 -7.58 24.54
N ARG A 177 -1.90 -7.80 25.84
CA ARG A 177 -0.87 -8.51 26.58
C ARG A 177 -0.90 -9.95 26.06
N LYS A 178 0.12 -10.35 25.29
CA LYS A 178 0.36 -11.76 25.03
C LYS A 178 0.61 -12.43 26.37
N SER A 179 -0.39 -13.17 26.87
CA SER A 179 -0.26 -14.11 27.98
C SER A 179 0.56 -15.32 27.56
#